data_adb5135158a949272c566654b2acb632
#
_entry.id   adb5135158a949272c566654b2acb632
#
_cell.length_a   1.000
_cell.length_b   1.000
_cell.length_c   1.000
_cell.angle_alpha   90.00
_cell.angle_beta   90.00
_cell.angle_gamma   90.00
#
_symmetry.space_group_name_H-M   'P 1'
#
loop_
_entity.id
_entity.type
_entity.pdbx_description
1 polymer ?
#
loop_
_entity_poly.entity_id
_entity_poly.type
_entity_poly.pdbx_seq_one_letter_code
_entity_poly.pdbx_strand_id
1 'polypeptide(L)'
;AFRYQKPKVVAMESYYLWNKKLYNSEERLRQAFDGMRLDGVKVEMLKTMLPDTEWKELFTYLVPFVKYHSRWQELENKDFHSNNFQKGARIDYTVTELDNPGIPENAASVPENSLFYIKKIEEMCKENGAEFMMFAVPFGIETDQERYDRRQGLNLTLEKELQEDGVPFLFYQRDNPEVIDFETDFR
;
A
#
# COMPACT_ATOMS: atom_id res chain seq x y z
N ALA A 1 -3.07 7.85 12.35
CA ALA A 1 -4.05 6.85 12.77
C ALA A 1 -4.24 6.90 14.30
N PHE A 2 -3.24 6.62 15.13
CA PHE A 2 -3.33 6.50 16.60
C PHE A 2 -3.89 7.72 17.33
N ARG A 3 -3.82 8.91 16.75
CA ARG A 3 -4.41 10.12 17.34
C ARG A 3 -5.94 10.06 17.41
N TYR A 4 -6.58 9.32 16.51
CA TYR A 4 -8.05 9.28 16.38
C TYR A 4 -8.63 7.88 16.60
N GLN A 5 -7.79 6.86 16.57
CA GLN A 5 -8.17 5.47 16.70
C GLN A 5 -7.21 4.77 17.65
N LYS A 6 -7.69 3.75 18.33
CA LYS A 6 -6.88 2.87 19.18
C LYS A 6 -7.01 1.44 18.67
N PRO A 7 -6.39 1.12 17.53
CA PRO A 7 -6.43 -0.24 17.01
C PRO A 7 -5.68 -1.17 17.97
N LYS A 8 -6.18 -2.39 18.11
CA LYS A 8 -5.47 -3.45 18.83
C LYS A 8 -4.42 -4.10 17.96
N VAL A 9 -4.71 -4.20 16.67
CA VAL A 9 -3.84 -4.80 15.65
C VAL A 9 -3.74 -3.85 14.46
N VAL A 10 -2.54 -3.68 13.94
CA VAL A 10 -2.26 -3.03 12.66
C VAL A 10 -1.72 -4.09 11.72
N ALA A 11 -2.46 -4.39 10.67
CA ALA A 11 -2.06 -5.35 9.64
C ALA A 11 -1.65 -4.61 8.37
N MET A 12 -0.48 -4.96 7.81
CA MET A 12 0.06 -4.34 6.60
C MET A 12 0.31 -5.41 5.53
N GLU A 13 -0.15 -5.13 4.33
CA GLU A 13 0.01 -6.01 3.18
C GLU A 13 1.38 -5.79 2.51
N SER A 14 2.02 -6.89 2.06
CA SER A 14 3.40 -6.87 1.56
C SER A 14 3.55 -6.48 0.08
N TYR A 15 2.47 -6.46 -0.70
CA TYR A 15 2.51 -6.33 -2.16
C TYR A 15 3.29 -5.13 -2.69
N TYR A 16 3.19 -3.98 -2.02
CA TYR A 16 3.82 -2.74 -2.49
C TYR A 16 5.26 -2.53 -1.98
N LEU A 17 5.77 -3.40 -1.13
CA LEU A 17 7.09 -3.24 -0.51
C LEU A 17 8.26 -3.36 -1.49
N TRP A 18 8.04 -4.07 -2.60
CA TRP A 18 9.06 -4.37 -3.60
C TRP A 18 9.40 -3.18 -4.51
N ASN A 19 8.61 -2.13 -4.46
CA ASN A 19 8.85 -0.94 -5.25
C ASN A 19 9.98 -0.10 -4.66
N LYS A 20 11.05 0.11 -5.42
CA LYS A 20 12.13 1.02 -5.05
C LYS A 20 11.71 2.49 -5.09
N LYS A 21 10.65 2.83 -5.83
CA LYS A 21 10.10 4.18 -5.88
C LYS A 21 9.25 4.45 -4.66
N LEU A 22 9.39 5.63 -4.07
CA LEU A 22 8.58 6.08 -2.94
C LEU A 22 7.09 6.22 -3.30
N TYR A 23 6.79 6.42 -4.58
CA TYR A 23 5.42 6.47 -5.10
C TYR A 23 5.39 6.06 -6.58
N ASN A 24 4.27 5.50 -7.03
CA ASN A 24 4.13 4.98 -8.39
C ASN A 24 3.59 6.02 -9.39
N SER A 25 2.75 6.95 -8.92
CA SER A 25 2.18 8.00 -9.76
C SER A 25 1.76 9.22 -8.93
N GLU A 26 1.67 10.39 -9.58
CA GLU A 26 1.15 11.60 -8.95
C GLU A 26 -0.26 11.38 -8.42
N GLU A 27 -1.11 10.66 -9.16
CA GLU A 27 -2.49 10.37 -8.74
C GLU A 27 -2.54 9.64 -7.40
N ARG A 28 -1.76 8.56 -7.22
CA ARG A 28 -1.71 7.81 -5.96
C ARG A 28 -1.15 8.64 -4.82
N LEU A 29 -0.15 9.46 -5.12
CA LEU A 29 0.40 10.38 -4.14
C LEU A 29 -0.66 11.39 -3.70
N ARG A 30 -1.44 11.93 -4.65
CA ARG A 30 -2.56 12.82 -4.37
C ARG A 30 -3.65 12.16 -3.54
N GLN A 31 -4.04 10.93 -3.85
CA GLN A 31 -5.00 10.16 -3.05
C GLN A 31 -4.56 10.06 -1.58
N ALA A 32 -3.27 9.88 -1.34
CA ALA A 32 -2.74 9.83 0.02
C ALA A 32 -2.73 11.22 0.70
N PHE A 33 -2.27 12.26 -0.01
CA PHE A 33 -2.01 13.56 0.61
C PHE A 33 -3.21 14.50 0.63
N ASP A 34 -4.07 14.49 -0.39
CA ASP A 34 -5.14 15.49 -0.50
C ASP A 34 -6.16 15.41 0.63
N GLY A 35 -6.41 14.18 1.14
CA GLY A 35 -7.25 13.94 2.32
C GLY A 35 -6.58 14.16 3.68
N MET A 36 -5.25 14.38 3.72
CA MET A 36 -4.54 14.62 4.96
C MET A 36 -4.79 16.03 5.48
N ARG A 37 -4.92 16.13 6.81
CA ARG A 37 -4.98 17.43 7.48
C ARG A 37 -3.67 18.20 7.25
N LEU A 38 -3.79 19.51 7.02
CA LEU A 38 -2.64 20.39 6.93
C LEU A 38 -2.00 20.58 8.32
N ASP A 39 -0.92 19.86 8.56
CA ASP A 39 -0.10 19.95 9.78
C ASP A 39 1.38 19.68 9.45
N GLY A 40 2.22 19.71 10.49
CA GLY A 40 3.66 19.50 10.34
C GLY A 40 4.02 18.13 9.76
N VAL A 41 3.22 17.10 10.04
CA VAL A 41 3.44 15.74 9.53
C VAL A 41 3.27 15.71 8.00
N LYS A 42 2.21 16.32 7.49
CA LYS A 42 1.98 16.43 6.04
C LYS A 42 3.13 17.15 5.34
N VAL A 43 3.60 18.24 5.93
CA VAL A 43 4.73 19.02 5.38
C VAL A 43 6.03 18.20 5.35
N GLU A 44 6.34 17.49 6.44
CA GLU A 44 7.51 16.64 6.54
C GLU A 44 7.48 15.49 5.53
N MET A 45 6.34 14.80 5.43
CA MET A 45 6.15 13.72 4.47
C MET A 45 6.32 14.22 3.02
N LEU A 46 5.74 15.38 2.66
CA LEU A 46 5.90 15.95 1.33
C LEU A 46 7.36 16.24 1.01
N LYS A 47 8.11 16.83 1.93
CA LYS A 47 9.54 17.09 1.74
C LYS A 47 10.35 15.80 1.57
N THR A 48 9.99 14.75 2.28
CA THR A 48 10.67 13.45 2.19
C THR A 48 10.36 12.73 0.87
N MET A 49 9.11 12.80 0.42
CA MET A 49 8.67 12.07 -0.78
C MET A 49 8.94 12.84 -2.08
N LEU A 50 9.01 14.15 -2.01
CA LEU A 50 9.18 15.06 -3.13
C LEU A 50 10.31 16.08 -2.88
N PRO A 51 11.56 15.60 -2.62
CA PRO A 51 12.66 16.49 -2.18
C PRO A 51 13.04 17.53 -3.25
N ASP A 52 12.93 17.16 -4.53
CA ASP A 52 13.36 17.99 -5.66
C ASP A 52 12.19 18.75 -6.33
N THR A 53 11.02 18.75 -5.70
CA THR A 53 9.83 19.37 -6.28
C THR A 53 9.78 20.86 -5.98
N GLU A 54 9.46 21.67 -6.99
CA GLU A 54 9.31 23.11 -6.85
C GLU A 54 8.22 23.47 -5.83
N TRP A 55 8.45 24.57 -5.09
CA TRP A 55 7.52 25.07 -4.07
C TRP A 55 6.09 25.28 -4.60
N LYS A 56 5.94 25.75 -5.81
CA LYS A 56 4.62 25.95 -6.43
C LYS A 56 3.82 24.66 -6.53
N GLU A 57 4.50 23.59 -6.89
CA GLU A 57 3.88 22.25 -6.96
C GLU A 57 3.60 21.70 -5.57
N LEU A 58 4.56 21.77 -4.65
CA LEU A 58 4.36 21.37 -3.25
C LEU A 58 3.15 22.09 -2.63
N PHE A 59 2.97 23.37 -2.94
CA PHE A 59 1.84 24.16 -2.45
C PHE A 59 0.49 23.55 -2.89
N THR A 60 0.41 22.97 -4.08
CA THR A 60 -0.83 22.30 -4.54
C THR A 60 -1.20 21.06 -3.74
N TYR A 61 -0.22 20.41 -3.10
CA TYR A 61 -0.48 19.32 -2.16
C TYR A 61 -0.90 19.81 -0.78
N LEU A 62 -0.36 20.95 -0.35
CA LEU A 62 -0.73 21.57 0.92
C LEU A 62 -2.15 22.14 0.87
N VAL A 63 -2.51 22.72 -0.27
CA VAL A 63 -3.83 23.31 -0.53
C VAL A 63 -4.42 22.69 -1.79
N PRO A 64 -5.04 21.50 -1.70
CA PRO A 64 -5.56 20.77 -2.86
C PRO A 64 -6.56 21.56 -3.71
N PHE A 65 -7.29 22.50 -3.09
CA PHE A 65 -8.19 23.43 -3.78
C PHE A 65 -7.51 24.14 -4.96
N VAL A 66 -6.25 24.51 -4.82
CA VAL A 66 -5.49 25.21 -5.87
C VAL A 66 -5.31 24.34 -7.13
N LYS A 67 -5.14 23.01 -6.95
CA LYS A 67 -5.05 22.07 -8.07
C LYS A 67 -6.39 21.86 -8.76
N TYR A 68 -7.47 21.81 -8.00
CA TYR A 68 -8.76 21.39 -8.49
C TYR A 68 -9.74 22.54 -8.75
N HIS A 69 -9.35 23.78 -8.52
CA HIS A 69 -10.26 24.92 -8.63
C HIS A 69 -10.88 25.10 -10.03
N SER A 70 -10.23 24.63 -11.09
CA SER A 70 -10.77 24.68 -12.46
C SER A 70 -11.79 23.56 -12.75
N ARG A 71 -11.82 22.48 -11.94
CA ARG A 71 -12.71 21.34 -12.16
C ARG A 71 -14.15 21.57 -11.72
N TRP A 72 -14.48 22.70 -11.12
CA TRP A 72 -15.86 22.98 -10.68
C TRP A 72 -16.90 22.91 -11.79
N GLN A 73 -16.48 23.15 -13.04
CA GLN A 73 -17.35 23.07 -14.22
C GLN A 73 -17.49 21.63 -14.76
N GLU A 74 -16.65 20.71 -14.30
CA GLU A 74 -16.58 19.33 -14.76
C GLU A 74 -17.12 18.33 -13.72
N LEU A 75 -17.67 18.83 -12.60
CA LEU A 75 -18.19 17.98 -11.54
C LEU A 75 -19.42 17.21 -11.99
N GLU A 76 -19.40 15.90 -11.78
CA GLU A 76 -20.49 14.98 -12.06
C GLU A 76 -21.01 14.35 -10.76
N ASN A 77 -22.19 13.73 -10.81
CA ASN A 77 -22.77 13.04 -9.65
C ASN A 77 -21.83 11.96 -9.06
N LYS A 78 -21.03 11.31 -9.90
CA LYS A 78 -20.03 10.32 -9.44
C LYS A 78 -18.93 10.90 -8.54
N ASP A 79 -18.65 12.20 -8.61
CA ASP A 79 -17.66 12.87 -7.77
C ASP A 79 -18.15 13.02 -6.33
N PHE A 80 -19.46 12.97 -6.11
CA PHE A 80 -20.09 13.11 -4.79
C PHE A 80 -20.60 11.78 -4.21
N HIS A 81 -20.74 10.76 -5.05
CA HIS A 81 -21.30 9.47 -4.66
C HIS A 81 -20.41 8.33 -5.17
N SER A 82 -19.60 7.77 -4.30
CA SER A 82 -18.84 6.55 -4.60
C SER A 82 -19.54 5.36 -3.97
N ASN A 83 -20.18 4.53 -4.79
CA ASN A 83 -20.86 3.32 -4.33
C ASN A 83 -19.89 2.14 -4.08
N ASN A 84 -18.61 2.31 -4.40
CA ASN A 84 -17.64 1.22 -4.37
C ASN A 84 -16.86 1.13 -3.06
N PHE A 85 -17.18 1.97 -2.06
CA PHE A 85 -16.52 1.94 -0.77
C PHE A 85 -17.44 1.40 0.31
N GLN A 86 -17.05 0.31 0.95
CA GLN A 86 -17.71 -0.23 2.14
C GLN A 86 -16.73 -0.19 3.32
N LYS A 87 -17.04 0.62 4.33
CA LYS A 87 -16.21 0.77 5.55
C LYS A 87 -14.72 1.04 5.27
N GLY A 88 -14.42 1.79 4.20
CA GLY A 88 -13.06 2.12 3.78
C GLY A 88 -12.43 1.13 2.77
N ALA A 89 -13.04 -0.02 2.53
CA ALA A 89 -12.60 -0.94 1.49
C ALA A 89 -13.25 -0.58 0.14
N ARG A 90 -12.45 -0.50 -0.91
CA ARG A 90 -12.96 -0.46 -2.28
C ARG A 90 -13.28 -1.88 -2.71
N ILE A 91 -14.54 -2.11 -3.06
CA ILE A 91 -14.98 -3.39 -3.61
C ILE A 91 -15.12 -3.21 -5.11
N ASP A 92 -14.41 -4.03 -5.87
CA ASP A 92 -14.51 -4.09 -7.32
C ASP A 92 -15.02 -5.48 -7.70
N TYR A 93 -16.14 -5.51 -8.40
CA TYR A 93 -16.75 -6.75 -8.90
C TYR A 93 -16.41 -7.00 -10.37
N THR A 94 -15.55 -6.19 -10.95
CA THR A 94 -15.16 -6.32 -12.35
C THR A 94 -14.20 -7.50 -12.49
N VAL A 95 -14.62 -8.51 -13.21
CA VAL A 95 -13.71 -9.58 -13.64
C VAL A 95 -12.88 -9.03 -14.78
N THR A 96 -11.61 -8.78 -14.52
CA THR A 96 -10.65 -8.39 -15.55
C THR A 96 -9.61 -9.49 -15.69
N GLU A 97 -9.17 -9.75 -16.91
CA GLU A 97 -7.91 -10.48 -17.08
C GLU A 97 -6.82 -9.71 -16.33
N LEU A 98 -6.23 -10.35 -15.34
CA LEU A 98 -5.18 -9.76 -14.53
C LEU A 98 -3.91 -9.67 -15.37
N ASP A 99 -3.78 -8.56 -16.08
CA ASP A 99 -2.46 -8.10 -16.50
C ASP A 99 -1.76 -7.53 -15.25
N ASN A 100 -1.26 -8.46 -14.42
CA ASN A 100 -0.66 -8.12 -13.16
C ASN A 100 0.74 -7.54 -13.46
N PRO A 101 0.97 -6.24 -13.28
CA PRO A 101 2.26 -5.61 -13.57
C PRO A 101 3.40 -6.19 -12.72
N GLY A 102 3.04 -7.02 -11.76
CA GLY A 102 3.96 -7.89 -11.06
C GLY A 102 5.01 -7.19 -10.23
N ILE A 103 5.75 -8.00 -9.56
CA ILE A 103 6.99 -7.64 -8.88
C ILE A 103 8.01 -7.23 -9.94
N PRO A 104 8.74 -6.13 -9.75
CA PRO A 104 9.80 -5.72 -10.67
C PRO A 104 10.76 -6.88 -10.93
N GLU A 105 11.13 -7.12 -12.20
CA GLU A 105 12.01 -8.22 -12.61
C GLU A 105 13.34 -8.26 -11.82
N ASN A 106 13.77 -7.13 -11.29
CA ASN A 106 15.03 -6.95 -10.56
C ASN A 106 14.86 -7.00 -9.02
N ALA A 107 13.69 -7.33 -8.49
CA ALA A 107 13.51 -7.41 -7.05
C ALA A 107 14.15 -8.70 -6.50
N ALA A 108 15.34 -8.58 -5.97
CA ALA A 108 16.07 -9.68 -5.31
C ALA A 108 15.94 -9.62 -3.77
N SER A 109 15.53 -8.49 -3.22
CA SER A 109 15.41 -8.24 -1.78
C SER A 109 14.41 -7.14 -1.51
N VAL A 110 13.93 -7.06 -0.26
CA VAL A 110 13.13 -5.93 0.19
C VAL A 110 13.99 -4.67 0.18
N PRO A 111 13.55 -3.56 -0.43
CA PRO A 111 14.31 -2.31 -0.40
C PRO A 111 14.54 -1.83 1.04
N GLU A 112 15.75 -1.32 1.33
CA GLU A 112 16.12 -0.82 2.67
C GLU A 112 15.16 0.24 3.21
N ASN A 113 14.69 1.14 2.36
CA ASN A 113 13.70 2.14 2.75
C ASN A 113 12.35 1.51 3.15
N SER A 114 11.93 0.41 2.51
CA SER A 114 10.73 -0.33 2.91
C SER A 114 10.90 -0.95 4.29
N LEU A 115 12.02 -1.60 4.56
CA LEU A 115 12.35 -2.14 5.87
C LEU A 115 12.41 -1.05 6.94
N PHE A 116 13.01 0.09 6.62
CA PHE A 116 13.05 1.25 7.52
C PHE A 116 11.65 1.71 7.94
N TYR A 117 10.71 1.82 6.98
CA TYR A 117 9.33 2.22 7.30
C TYR A 117 8.55 1.14 8.03
N ILE A 118 8.78 -0.15 7.73
CA ILE A 118 8.20 -1.26 8.48
C ILE A 118 8.57 -1.14 9.96
N LYS A 119 9.86 -0.98 10.27
CA LYS A 119 10.36 -0.81 11.64
C LYS A 119 9.76 0.40 12.33
N LYS A 120 9.66 1.54 11.63
CA LYS A 120 8.97 2.73 12.19
C LYS A 120 7.50 2.47 12.50
N ILE A 121 6.78 1.74 11.65
CA ILE A 121 5.37 1.41 11.90
C ILE A 121 5.26 0.48 13.10
N GLU A 122 6.13 -0.51 13.20
CA GLU A 122 6.19 -1.43 14.33
C GLU A 122 6.46 -0.69 15.65
N GLU A 123 7.47 0.20 15.69
CA GLU A 123 7.77 1.05 16.85
C GLU A 123 6.54 1.88 17.26
N MET A 124 5.90 2.54 16.30
CA MET A 124 4.68 3.31 16.55
C MET A 124 3.54 2.44 17.10
N CYS A 125 3.41 1.20 16.65
CA CYS A 125 2.43 0.26 17.18
C CYS A 125 2.75 -0.09 18.64
N LYS A 126 3.98 -0.45 18.93
CA LYS A 126 4.46 -0.76 20.30
C LYS A 126 4.23 0.42 21.26
N GLU A 127 4.59 1.63 20.86
CA GLU A 127 4.38 2.85 21.65
C GLU A 127 2.89 3.13 21.95
N ASN A 128 1.98 2.71 21.09
CA ASN A 128 0.55 2.91 21.23
C ASN A 128 -0.21 1.67 21.74
N GLY A 129 0.50 0.61 22.13
CA GLY A 129 -0.10 -0.62 22.68
C GLY A 129 -0.87 -1.43 21.65
N ALA A 130 -0.49 -1.34 20.36
CA ALA A 130 -1.04 -2.13 19.28
C ALA A 130 -0.05 -3.22 18.85
N GLU A 131 -0.56 -4.37 18.45
CA GLU A 131 0.21 -5.40 17.78
C GLU A 131 0.40 -5.03 16.31
N PHE A 132 1.58 -5.29 15.76
CA PHE A 132 1.86 -5.13 14.34
C PHE A 132 2.05 -6.49 13.69
N MET A 133 1.44 -6.71 12.54
CA MET A 133 1.63 -7.91 11.73
C MET A 133 1.67 -7.56 10.26
N MET A 134 2.32 -8.39 9.48
CA MET A 134 2.30 -8.30 8.03
C MET A 134 1.65 -9.53 7.40
N PHE A 135 1.16 -9.37 6.18
CA PHE A 135 0.56 -10.47 5.44
C PHE A 135 0.78 -10.32 3.94
N ALA A 136 0.84 -11.46 3.25
CA ALA A 136 0.78 -11.52 1.80
C ALA A 136 -0.60 -12.04 1.37
N VAL A 137 -1.30 -11.27 0.55
CA VAL A 137 -2.55 -11.72 -0.05
C VAL A 137 -2.28 -12.84 -1.06
N PRO A 138 -3.21 -13.76 -1.25
CA PRO A 138 -3.11 -14.76 -2.29
C PRO A 138 -3.10 -14.10 -3.68
N PHE A 139 -2.44 -14.72 -4.60
CA PHE A 139 -2.39 -14.30 -6.00
C PHE A 139 -2.62 -15.52 -6.91
N GLY A 140 -3.21 -15.27 -8.07
CA GLY A 140 -3.49 -16.32 -9.05
C GLY A 140 -2.24 -17.06 -9.49
N ILE A 141 -2.40 -18.31 -9.93
CA ILE A 141 -1.33 -19.04 -10.58
C ILE A 141 -1.04 -18.31 -11.88
N GLU A 142 0.14 -17.69 -11.95
CA GLU A 142 0.59 -17.04 -13.17
C GLU A 142 0.94 -18.11 -14.21
N THR A 143 0.66 -17.83 -15.47
CA THR A 143 1.09 -18.67 -16.60
C THR A 143 2.60 -18.73 -16.70
N ASP A 144 3.30 -17.77 -16.11
CA ASP A 144 4.75 -17.70 -16.01
C ASP A 144 5.21 -18.25 -14.64
N GLN A 145 5.69 -19.49 -14.65
CA GLN A 145 6.19 -20.18 -13.47
C GLN A 145 7.36 -19.44 -12.81
N GLU A 146 8.24 -18.82 -13.59
CA GLU A 146 9.40 -18.08 -13.06
C GLU A 146 8.95 -16.86 -12.25
N ARG A 147 7.92 -16.17 -12.72
CA ARG A 147 7.34 -15.02 -12.01
C ARG A 147 6.66 -15.45 -10.70
N TYR A 148 5.95 -16.57 -10.72
CA TYR A 148 5.34 -17.17 -9.56
C TYR A 148 6.38 -17.53 -8.49
N ASP A 149 7.43 -18.26 -8.87
CA ASP A 149 8.50 -18.70 -7.98
C ASP A 149 9.25 -17.49 -7.37
N ARG A 150 9.47 -16.46 -8.17
CA ARG A 150 10.10 -15.21 -7.71
C ARG A 150 9.26 -14.54 -6.62
N ARG A 151 7.94 -14.45 -6.80
CA ARG A 151 7.03 -13.84 -5.82
C ARG A 151 7.02 -14.65 -4.52
N GLN A 152 7.00 -15.97 -4.63
CA GLN A 152 7.13 -16.86 -3.47
C GLN A 152 8.45 -16.63 -2.74
N GLY A 153 9.57 -16.60 -3.46
CA GLY A 153 10.90 -16.36 -2.90
C GLY A 153 11.02 -15.03 -2.16
N LEU A 154 10.42 -13.96 -2.69
CA LEU A 154 10.41 -12.66 -2.05
C LEU A 154 9.62 -12.66 -0.74
N ASN A 155 8.43 -13.27 -0.71
CA ASN A 155 7.65 -13.38 0.51
C ASN A 155 8.37 -14.21 1.59
N LEU A 156 9.07 -15.28 1.20
CA LEU A 156 9.89 -16.08 2.13
C LEU A 156 11.11 -15.29 2.66
N THR A 157 11.70 -14.43 1.83
CA THR A 157 12.79 -13.54 2.25
C THR A 157 12.29 -12.52 3.27
N LEU A 158 11.15 -11.87 2.97
CA LEU A 158 10.52 -10.93 3.89
C LEU A 158 10.16 -11.58 5.22
N GLU A 159 9.59 -12.79 5.18
CA GLU A 159 9.25 -13.54 6.39
C GLU A 159 10.46 -13.75 7.30
N LYS A 160 11.61 -14.13 6.72
CA LYS A 160 12.85 -14.31 7.51
C LYS A 160 13.31 -13.01 8.16
N GLU A 161 13.31 -11.91 7.41
CA GLU A 161 13.72 -10.60 7.94
C GLU A 161 12.77 -10.13 9.05
N LEU A 162 11.47 -10.36 8.91
CA LEU A 162 10.48 -10.00 9.92
C LEU A 162 10.55 -10.91 11.17
N GLN A 163 10.89 -12.19 11.01
CA GLN A 163 11.09 -13.11 12.14
C GLN A 163 12.23 -12.68 13.05
N GLU A 164 13.32 -12.13 12.50
CA GLU A 164 14.43 -11.60 13.27
C GLU A 164 14.00 -10.43 14.19
N ASP A 165 13.05 -9.61 13.72
CA ASP A 165 12.47 -8.50 14.47
C ASP A 165 11.25 -8.93 15.33
N GLY A 166 10.82 -10.19 15.25
CA GLY A 166 9.66 -10.73 16.00
C GLY A 166 8.31 -10.27 15.47
N VAL A 167 8.23 -9.81 14.21
CA VAL A 167 7.00 -9.38 13.54
C VAL A 167 6.29 -10.59 12.92
N PRO A 168 5.05 -10.89 13.28
CA PRO A 168 4.28 -11.97 12.66
C PRO A 168 4.05 -11.69 11.17
N PHE A 169 4.28 -12.70 10.34
CA PHE A 169 3.98 -12.65 8.91
C PHE A 169 3.06 -13.81 8.51
N LEU A 170 1.90 -13.47 7.98
CA LEU A 170 0.94 -14.44 7.45
C LEU A 170 1.09 -14.55 5.94
N PHE A 171 1.62 -15.65 5.46
CA PHE A 171 1.64 -15.96 4.04
C PHE A 171 0.39 -16.79 3.69
N TYR A 172 -0.73 -16.09 3.42
CA TYR A 172 -2.05 -16.68 3.36
C TYR A 172 -2.15 -17.86 2.38
N GLN A 173 -1.55 -17.74 1.21
CA GLN A 173 -1.58 -18.77 0.17
C GLN A 173 -0.89 -20.07 0.60
N ARG A 174 0.20 -19.97 1.36
CA ARG A 174 0.93 -21.13 1.90
C ARG A 174 0.21 -21.72 3.12
N ASP A 175 -0.26 -20.85 3.99
CA ASP A 175 -0.73 -21.22 5.32
C ASP A 175 -2.19 -21.69 5.31
N ASN A 176 -2.95 -21.38 4.24
CA ASN A 176 -4.36 -21.75 4.09
C ASN A 176 -4.70 -22.24 2.66
N PRO A 177 -4.01 -23.28 2.16
CA PRO A 177 -4.18 -23.72 0.77
C PRO A 177 -5.57 -24.29 0.48
N GLU A 178 -6.27 -24.80 1.49
CA GLU A 178 -7.60 -25.37 1.35
C GLU A 178 -8.73 -24.34 1.22
N VAL A 179 -8.46 -23.07 1.52
CA VAL A 179 -9.47 -21.99 1.49
C VAL A 179 -9.55 -21.33 0.12
N ILE A 180 -8.52 -21.52 -0.71
CA ILE A 180 -8.39 -20.83 -2.00
C ILE A 180 -8.48 -21.85 -3.12
N ASP A 181 -9.50 -21.71 -3.96
CA ASP A 181 -9.58 -22.42 -5.23
C ASP A 181 -8.94 -21.57 -6.34
N PHE A 182 -7.69 -21.92 -6.69
CA PHE A 182 -6.93 -21.18 -7.72
C PHE A 182 -7.55 -21.25 -9.10
N GLU A 183 -8.48 -22.20 -9.37
CA GLU A 183 -9.16 -22.28 -10.65
C GLU A 183 -10.35 -21.34 -10.74
N THR A 184 -11.01 -21.05 -9.63
CA THR A 184 -12.26 -20.29 -9.61
C THR A 184 -12.13 -18.90 -8.99
N ASP A 185 -11.28 -18.72 -7.97
CA ASP A 185 -11.20 -17.49 -7.20
C ASP A 185 -10.41 -16.38 -7.90
N PHE A 186 -9.64 -16.71 -8.93
CA PHE A 186 -8.77 -15.78 -9.68
C PHE A 186 -9.07 -15.69 -11.18
N ARG A 187 -10.29 -16.02 -11.59
CA ARG A 187 -10.75 -15.88 -12.97
C ARG A 187 -11.37 -14.53 -13.25
#